data_27b25198271f9ee0c0f3ae8476806cf0
#
_entry.id   27b25198271f9ee0c0f3ae8476806cf0
#
_cell.length_a   1.000
_cell.length_b   1.000
_cell.length_c   1.000
_cell.angle_alpha   90.00
_cell.angle_beta   90.00
_cell.angle_gamma   90.00
#
_symmetry.space_group_name_H-M   'P 1'
#
loop_
_entity.id
_entity.type
_entity.pdbx_description
1 polymer ?
#
loop_
_entity_poly.entity_id
_entity_poly.type
_entity_poly.pdbx_seq_one_letter_code
_entity_poly.pdbx_strand_id
1 'polypeptide(L)'
;MVARHFRRRLLILSVSTLGFFISSFSVVLASDFSGPVVSVLDGDTIVVLRHQHPERIRLKGIDCPEKGQAYGNNAKQATSALVFGKEVMLQTFGKDKYGRTLADVRLLDGTHVNQTLVKDGWCWWWKTIS
;
A
#
# COMPACT_ATOMS: atom_id res chain seq x y z
N MET A 1 -58.00 -46.63 35.60
CA MET A 1 -56.84 -45.79 35.91
C MET A 1 -56.05 -45.55 34.64
N VAL A 2 -56.09 -44.33 34.20
CA VAL A 2 -55.49 -44.02 32.91
C VAL A 2 -54.04 -43.61 33.15
N ALA A 3 -53.12 -44.46 32.69
CA ALA A 3 -51.73 -44.07 32.69
C ALA A 3 -51.54 -42.98 31.66
N ARG A 4 -51.34 -41.83 32.12
CA ARG A 4 -50.98 -40.76 31.24
C ARG A 4 -49.53 -40.91 30.82
N HIS A 5 -49.37 -41.44 29.66
CA HIS A 5 -48.06 -41.36 29.02
C HIS A 5 -47.80 -39.93 28.63
N PHE A 6 -47.08 -39.23 29.44
CA PHE A 6 -46.48 -38.00 29.02
C PHE A 6 -45.41 -38.36 27.98
N ARG A 7 -45.78 -38.34 26.76
CA ARG A 7 -44.79 -38.29 25.70
C ARG A 7 -44.15 -36.92 25.82
N ARG A 8 -43.10 -36.85 26.55
CA ARG A 8 -42.19 -35.76 26.36
C ARG A 8 -41.74 -35.83 24.89
N ARG A 9 -42.37 -35.04 24.08
CA ARG A 9 -41.81 -34.76 22.82
C ARG A 9 -40.50 -34.03 23.10
N LEU A 10 -39.43 -34.75 22.98
CA LEU A 10 -38.15 -34.08 22.84
C LEU A 10 -38.29 -33.18 21.63
N LEU A 11 -38.45 -31.92 21.86
CA LEU A 11 -38.17 -30.93 20.89
C LEU A 11 -36.68 -31.05 20.64
N ILE A 12 -36.33 -31.79 19.66
CA ILE A 12 -35.02 -31.69 19.07
C ILE A 12 -35.01 -30.31 18.46
N LEU A 13 -34.50 -29.36 19.21
CA LEU A 13 -34.01 -28.15 18.66
C LEU A 13 -32.89 -28.55 17.72
N SER A 14 -33.24 -28.71 16.46
CA SER A 14 -32.22 -28.72 15.45
C SER A 14 -31.59 -27.37 15.54
N VAL A 15 -30.48 -27.29 16.24
CA VAL A 15 -29.55 -26.19 16.09
C VAL A 15 -29.10 -26.31 14.67
N SER A 16 -29.80 -25.62 13.78
CA SER A 16 -29.22 -25.33 12.50
C SER A 16 -27.94 -24.59 12.80
N THR A 17 -26.85 -25.33 12.81
CA THR A 17 -25.55 -24.73 12.72
C THR A 17 -25.57 -23.90 11.48
N LEU A 18 -25.80 -22.62 11.68
CA LEU A 18 -25.57 -21.63 10.68
C LEU A 18 -24.10 -21.77 10.33
N GLY A 19 -23.83 -22.43 9.22
CA GLY A 19 -22.50 -22.54 8.71
C GLY A 19 -21.98 -21.13 8.48
N PHE A 20 -21.12 -20.70 9.35
CA PHE A 20 -20.33 -19.50 9.12
C PHE A 20 -19.46 -19.79 7.90
N PHE A 21 -19.91 -19.34 6.76
CA PHE A 21 -19.02 -19.21 5.62
C PHE A 21 -18.08 -18.06 5.93
N ILE A 22 -17.00 -18.38 6.61
CA ILE A 22 -15.85 -17.52 6.59
C ILE A 22 -15.27 -17.69 5.21
N SER A 23 -15.71 -16.89 4.26
CA SER A 23 -14.95 -16.75 3.06
C SER A 23 -13.68 -15.99 3.47
N SER A 24 -12.64 -16.76 3.74
CA SER A 24 -11.33 -16.22 3.88
C SER A 24 -10.93 -15.69 2.51
N PHE A 25 -11.17 -14.42 2.31
CA PHE A 25 -10.56 -13.69 1.24
C PHE A 25 -9.08 -13.58 1.56
N SER A 26 -8.31 -14.57 1.17
CA SER A 26 -6.87 -14.42 0.99
C SER A 26 -6.64 -13.57 -0.25
N VAL A 27 -6.89 -12.31 -0.13
CA VAL A 27 -6.40 -11.41 -1.15
C VAL A 27 -4.94 -11.20 -0.84
N VAL A 28 -4.07 -11.92 -1.56
CA VAL A 28 -2.65 -11.58 -1.61
C VAL A 28 -2.55 -10.32 -2.44
N LEU A 29 -2.95 -9.23 -1.83
CA LEU A 29 -2.64 -7.93 -2.36
C LEU A 29 -1.21 -7.58 -1.97
N ALA A 30 -0.61 -6.76 -2.82
CA ALA A 30 0.60 -6.05 -2.56
C ALA A 30 0.80 -5.83 -1.06
N SER A 31 1.96 -6.20 -0.55
CA SER A 31 2.25 -6.04 0.86
C SER A 31 2.33 -4.56 1.20
N ASP A 32 1.50 -4.12 2.13
CA ASP A 32 1.52 -2.78 2.64
C ASP A 32 2.44 -2.70 3.85
N PHE A 33 3.21 -1.64 3.91
CA PHE A 33 3.98 -1.31 5.10
C PHE A 33 4.10 0.19 5.26
N SER A 34 4.51 0.62 6.44
CA SER A 34 4.83 2.01 6.73
C SER A 34 6.24 2.13 7.29
N GLY A 35 6.84 3.28 7.10
CA GLY A 35 8.16 3.56 7.63
C GLY A 35 8.59 4.99 7.37
N PRO A 36 9.67 5.44 8.04
CA PRO A 36 10.20 6.77 7.84
C PRO A 36 11.01 6.86 6.55
N VAL A 37 10.88 7.97 5.84
CA VAL A 37 11.71 8.31 4.70
C VAL A 37 13.04 8.85 5.21
N VAL A 38 14.12 8.19 4.88
CA VAL A 38 15.46 8.56 5.36
C VAL A 38 16.34 9.19 4.27
N SER A 39 15.93 9.07 3.02
CA SER A 39 16.65 9.69 1.90
C SER A 39 15.73 9.88 0.70
N VAL A 40 16.00 10.88 -0.09
CA VAL A 40 15.39 11.12 -1.39
C VAL A 40 16.52 11.11 -2.41
N LEU A 41 16.50 10.16 -3.33
CA LEU A 41 17.56 10.00 -4.33
C LEU A 41 17.28 10.78 -5.60
N ASP A 42 16.02 10.72 -6.06
CA ASP A 42 15.47 11.45 -7.20
C ASP A 42 14.02 11.81 -6.89
N GLY A 43 13.40 12.59 -7.76
CA GLY A 43 11.99 12.96 -7.59
C GLY A 43 11.06 11.74 -7.48
N ASP A 44 11.41 10.64 -8.10
CA ASP A 44 10.63 9.41 -8.13
C ASP A 44 11.25 8.23 -7.34
N THR A 45 12.33 8.47 -6.61
CA THR A 45 13.04 7.40 -5.89
C THR A 45 13.41 7.86 -4.48
N ILE A 46 12.91 7.15 -3.50
CA ILE A 46 13.14 7.43 -2.08
C ILE A 46 13.68 6.19 -1.38
N VAL A 47 14.21 6.38 -0.18
CA VAL A 47 14.62 5.29 0.71
C VAL A 47 13.78 5.35 1.97
N VAL A 48 13.13 4.23 2.27
CA VAL A 48 12.28 4.06 3.44
C VAL A 48 12.83 2.95 4.32
N LEU A 49 12.82 3.13 5.62
CA LEU A 49 13.17 2.04 6.54
C LEU A 49 11.99 1.09 6.71
N ARG A 50 12.22 -0.18 6.40
CA ARG A 50 11.31 -1.28 6.70
C ARG A 50 11.97 -2.18 7.72
N HIS A 51 11.39 -2.27 8.93
CA HIS A 51 12.00 -3.01 10.04
C HIS A 51 13.47 -2.61 10.26
N GLN A 52 13.74 -1.31 10.20
CA GLN A 52 15.08 -0.71 10.33
C GLN A 52 16.08 -1.05 9.21
N HIS A 53 15.62 -1.68 8.13
CA HIS A 53 16.41 -1.92 6.94
C HIS A 53 16.05 -0.90 5.85
N PRO A 54 17.03 -0.25 5.22
CA PRO A 54 16.76 0.67 4.14
C PRO A 54 16.28 -0.07 2.90
N GLU A 55 15.19 0.38 2.35
CA GLU A 55 14.60 -0.16 1.13
C GLU A 55 14.43 0.97 0.11
N ARG A 56 14.93 0.74 -1.10
CA ARG A 56 14.75 1.68 -2.20
C ARG A 56 13.35 1.52 -2.77
N ILE A 57 12.65 2.63 -2.83
CA ILE A 57 11.28 2.71 -3.32
C ILE A 57 11.25 3.53 -4.60
N ARG A 58 10.77 2.93 -5.67
CA ARG A 58 10.45 3.61 -6.92
C ARG A 58 8.97 3.95 -6.93
N LEU A 59 8.65 5.22 -6.98
CA LEU A 59 7.26 5.68 -7.05
C LEU A 59 6.60 5.15 -8.32
N LYS A 60 5.58 4.33 -8.15
CA LYS A 60 4.93 3.63 -9.26
C LYS A 60 4.16 4.58 -10.15
N GLY A 61 4.22 4.33 -11.45
CA GLY A 61 3.38 4.98 -12.46
C GLY A 61 3.80 6.38 -12.86
N ILE A 62 4.84 6.92 -12.25
CA ILE A 62 5.35 8.25 -12.58
C ILE A 62 6.81 8.19 -13.00
N ASP A 63 7.22 9.21 -13.71
CA ASP A 63 8.61 9.46 -14.05
C ASP A 63 8.92 10.93 -13.83
N CYS A 64 10.10 11.20 -13.30
CA CYS A 64 10.54 12.54 -12.98
C CYS A 64 11.89 12.81 -13.66
N PRO A 65 12.24 14.07 -13.94
CA PRO A 65 13.58 14.38 -14.43
C PRO A 65 14.61 13.90 -13.41
N GLU A 66 15.63 13.22 -13.91
CA GLU A 66 16.69 12.66 -13.08
C GLU A 66 17.63 13.76 -12.60
N LYS A 67 18.31 13.46 -11.49
CA LYS A 67 19.42 14.30 -11.01
C LYS A 67 20.43 14.48 -12.12
N GLY A 68 20.76 15.74 -12.41
CA GLY A 68 21.64 16.12 -13.53
C GLY A 68 20.93 16.51 -14.81
N GLN A 69 19.64 16.20 -14.96
CA GLN A 69 18.78 16.73 -16.00
C GLN A 69 18.20 18.09 -15.61
N ALA A 70 17.76 18.87 -16.58
CA ALA A 70 17.01 20.09 -16.32
C ALA A 70 15.82 19.77 -15.40
N TYR A 71 15.63 20.58 -14.37
CA TYR A 71 14.59 20.40 -13.35
C TYR A 71 14.72 19.14 -12.47
N GLY A 72 15.74 18.31 -12.67
CA GLY A 72 15.93 17.10 -11.83
C GLY A 72 16.13 17.42 -10.35
N ASN A 73 16.91 18.43 -10.04
CA ASN A 73 17.10 18.89 -8.66
C ASN A 73 15.80 19.47 -8.08
N ASN A 74 15.02 20.18 -8.88
CA ASN A 74 13.74 20.74 -8.44
C ASN A 74 12.72 19.64 -8.14
N ALA A 75 12.63 18.62 -8.97
CA ALA A 75 11.77 17.47 -8.73
C ALA A 75 12.19 16.73 -7.45
N LYS A 76 13.48 16.51 -7.26
CA LYS A 76 14.01 15.91 -6.03
C LYS A 76 13.68 16.75 -4.80
N GLN A 77 13.83 18.06 -4.87
CA GLN A 77 13.46 18.96 -3.76
C GLN A 77 11.97 18.94 -3.48
N ALA A 78 11.13 18.89 -4.51
CA ALA A 78 9.68 18.80 -4.34
C ALA A 78 9.29 17.51 -3.61
N THR A 79 9.86 16.38 -4.00
CA THR A 79 9.64 15.11 -3.30
C THR A 79 10.16 15.16 -1.87
N SER A 80 11.35 15.71 -1.67
CA SER A 80 11.93 15.87 -0.34
C SER A 80 11.04 16.72 0.57
N ALA A 81 10.49 17.81 0.06
CA ALA A 81 9.59 18.67 0.83
C ALA A 81 8.30 17.94 1.25
N LEU A 82 7.84 17.00 0.43
CA LEU A 82 6.65 16.19 0.75
C LEU A 82 6.92 15.11 1.79
N VAL A 83 8.05 14.42 1.69
CA VAL A 83 8.21 13.13 2.40
C VAL A 83 9.43 13.03 3.29
N PHE A 84 10.47 13.85 3.11
CA PHE A 84 11.72 13.66 3.86
C PHE A 84 11.50 13.76 5.37
N GLY A 85 11.99 12.74 6.08
CA GLY A 85 11.85 12.66 7.54
C GLY A 85 10.46 12.31 8.04
N LYS A 86 9.52 12.05 7.15
CA LYS A 86 8.14 11.71 7.52
C LYS A 86 7.91 10.22 7.45
N GLU A 87 6.97 9.75 8.26
CA GLU A 87 6.38 8.43 8.14
C GLU A 87 5.47 8.41 6.92
N VAL A 88 5.65 7.41 6.06
CA VAL A 88 4.80 7.20 4.88
C VAL A 88 4.19 5.81 4.90
N MET A 89 3.04 5.67 4.27
CA MET A 89 2.40 4.39 4.00
C MET A 89 2.67 3.98 2.56
N LEU A 90 3.06 2.74 2.37
CA LEU A 90 3.42 2.22 1.06
C LEU A 90 2.53 1.02 0.71
N GLN A 91 1.95 1.07 -0.48
CA GLN A 91 1.35 -0.08 -1.14
C GLN A 91 2.32 -0.56 -2.22
N THR A 92 2.87 -1.76 -2.06
CA THR A 92 3.94 -2.27 -2.91
C THR A 92 3.40 -3.17 -4.02
N PHE A 93 4.08 -3.16 -5.16
CA PHE A 93 3.67 -3.88 -6.38
C PHE A 93 4.82 -4.71 -6.97
N GLY A 94 5.67 -5.23 -6.12
CA GLY A 94 6.84 -5.98 -6.57
C GLY A 94 8.06 -5.11 -6.79
N LYS A 95 9.07 -5.67 -7.45
CA LYS A 95 10.34 -5.00 -7.69
C LYS A 95 10.56 -4.76 -9.17
N ASP A 96 11.27 -3.68 -9.49
CA ASP A 96 11.74 -3.44 -10.84
C ASP A 96 13.04 -4.22 -11.14
N LYS A 97 13.53 -4.11 -12.35
CA LYS A 97 14.76 -4.79 -12.78
C LYS A 97 16.02 -4.33 -12.05
N TYR A 98 15.96 -3.21 -11.34
CA TYR A 98 17.06 -2.66 -10.55
C TYR A 98 16.96 -3.00 -9.07
N GLY A 99 16.00 -3.83 -8.68
CA GLY A 99 15.79 -4.22 -7.29
C GLY A 99 15.10 -3.19 -6.42
N ARG A 100 14.52 -2.13 -7.02
CA ARG A 100 13.73 -1.14 -6.28
C ARG A 100 12.31 -1.64 -6.13
N THR A 101 11.72 -1.41 -4.98
CA THR A 101 10.33 -1.74 -4.73
C THR A 101 9.42 -0.70 -5.36
N LEU A 102 8.53 -1.13 -6.25
CA LEU A 102 7.52 -0.27 -6.84
C LEU A 102 6.40 -0.01 -5.82
N ALA A 103 6.04 1.23 -5.59
CA ALA A 103 5.01 1.54 -4.61
C ALA A 103 4.20 2.79 -4.93
N ASP A 104 2.95 2.76 -4.50
CA ASP A 104 2.18 3.96 -4.21
C ASP A 104 2.52 4.42 -2.80
N VAL A 105 2.82 5.69 -2.66
CA VAL A 105 3.24 6.29 -1.40
C VAL A 105 2.22 7.32 -0.96
N ARG A 106 1.78 7.20 0.29
CA ARG A 106 0.85 8.13 0.92
C ARG A 106 1.42 8.67 2.21
N LEU A 107 1.16 9.94 2.46
CA LEU A 107 1.37 10.53 3.78
C LEU A 107 0.29 10.03 4.75
N LEU A 108 0.52 10.20 6.05
CA LEU A 108 -0.45 9.80 7.08
C LEU A 108 -1.76 10.59 6.99
N ASP A 109 -1.76 11.78 6.40
CA ASP A 109 -2.95 12.58 6.15
C ASP A 109 -3.75 12.12 4.91
N GLY A 110 -3.28 11.09 4.21
CA GLY A 110 -3.91 10.53 3.01
C GLY A 110 -3.41 11.13 1.69
N THR A 111 -2.53 12.11 1.70
CA THR A 111 -1.97 12.68 0.48
C THR A 111 -1.26 11.60 -0.34
N HIS A 112 -1.64 11.44 -1.59
CA HIS A 112 -1.00 10.51 -2.52
C HIS A 112 0.20 11.20 -3.17
N VAL A 113 1.38 10.83 -2.75
CA VAL A 113 2.63 11.49 -3.15
C VAL A 113 2.86 11.39 -4.66
N ASN A 114 2.70 10.19 -5.24
CA ASN A 114 2.88 9.96 -6.68
C ASN A 114 1.99 10.92 -7.50
N GLN A 115 0.72 10.99 -7.14
CA GLN A 115 -0.25 11.85 -7.84
C GLN A 115 0.04 13.33 -7.64
N THR A 116 0.44 13.74 -6.44
CA THR A 116 0.74 15.13 -6.11
C THR A 116 1.91 15.65 -6.95
N LEU A 117 2.95 14.84 -7.13
CA LEU A 117 4.10 15.22 -7.94
C LEU A 117 3.74 15.44 -9.42
N VAL A 118 2.81 14.66 -9.95
CA VAL A 118 2.30 14.85 -11.31
C VAL A 118 1.39 16.07 -11.38
N LYS A 119 0.48 16.23 -10.43
CA LYS A 119 -0.44 17.36 -10.34
C LYS A 119 0.31 18.69 -10.27
N ASP A 120 1.39 18.74 -9.50
CA ASP A 120 2.20 19.93 -9.31
C ASP A 120 3.20 20.18 -10.47
N GLY A 121 3.23 19.28 -11.45
CA GLY A 121 4.01 19.45 -12.67
C GLY A 121 5.50 19.09 -12.55
N TRP A 122 5.92 18.44 -11.45
CA TRP A 122 7.32 18.02 -11.29
C TRP A 122 7.65 16.72 -12.01
N CYS A 123 6.64 15.86 -12.20
CA CYS A 123 6.76 14.54 -12.78
C CYS A 123 5.61 14.33 -13.76
N TRP A 124 5.68 13.27 -14.55
CA TRP A 124 4.62 12.90 -15.49
C TRP A 124 4.24 11.43 -15.31
N TRP A 125 3.05 11.08 -15.80
CA TRP A 125 2.60 9.71 -15.79
C TRP A 125 3.39 8.88 -16.78
N TRP A 126 3.92 7.77 -16.29
CA TRP A 126 4.51 6.77 -17.15
C TRP A 126 3.39 5.99 -17.83
N LYS A 127 3.23 6.15 -19.13
CA LYS A 127 2.34 5.28 -19.90
C LYS A 127 3.02 3.94 -20.10
N THR A 128 2.55 2.92 -19.40
CA THR A 128 2.82 1.55 -19.79
C THR A 128 2.10 1.33 -21.12
N ILE A 129 2.84 1.24 -22.19
CA ILE A 129 2.30 0.74 -23.44
C ILE A 129 2.13 -0.76 -23.23
N SER A 130 0.93 -1.15 -22.90
CA SER A 130 0.56 -2.55 -22.88
C SER A 130 0.27 -3.02 -24.29
#